data_5d569e09aa5789ae531e6845ea66e7c7
#
_entry.id   5d569e09aa5789ae531e6845ea66e7c7
#
_cell.length_a   1.000
_cell.length_b   1.000
_cell.length_c   1.000
_cell.angle_alpha   90.00
_cell.angle_beta   90.00
_cell.angle_gamma   90.00
#
_symmetry.space_group_name_H-M   'P 1'
#
loop_
_entity.id
_entity.type
_entity.pdbx_description
1 polymer ?
#
loop_
_entity_poly.entity_id
_entity_poly.type
_entity_poly.pdbx_seq_one_letter_code
_entity_poly.pdbx_strand_id
1 'polypeptide(L)'
;MKEIMEEYSNTFFACVQEWPDEIKSDIYKLYAYLRVVDEMVEGIDSEKDIKEWRIVIEQFHQVSDKYQFEGEWLEDFHHAMFTDLHKKKHTMVSMLEYCKGSSESVGCMMARILGCPPEADYYARALGRAYQIINFVRDYEEDIGKGYEYIGKNHNIYIRLFRENLEEGMKGLHYIPEELRGPILKANKSYIQVAEDSG
;
A
#
# COMPACT_ATOMS: atom_id res chain seq x y z
N MET A 1 -12.58 -10.97 -3.98
CA MET A 1 -11.28 -10.28 -4.11
C MET A 1 -11.41 -8.91 -4.77
N LYS A 2 -11.98 -8.85 -5.99
CA LYS A 2 -12.21 -7.57 -6.68
C LYS A 2 -13.08 -6.63 -5.84
N GLU A 3 -14.16 -7.16 -5.32
CA GLU A 3 -15.16 -6.46 -4.50
C GLU A 3 -14.54 -5.81 -3.26
N ILE A 4 -13.59 -6.50 -2.61
CA ILE A 4 -12.87 -5.96 -1.44
C ILE A 4 -12.08 -4.72 -1.85
N MET A 5 -11.33 -4.77 -2.94
CA MET A 5 -10.56 -3.62 -3.40
C MET A 5 -11.45 -2.47 -3.87
N GLU A 6 -12.59 -2.77 -4.52
CA GLU A 6 -13.57 -1.80 -4.98
C GLU A 6 -14.21 -1.04 -3.81
N GLU A 7 -14.45 -1.72 -2.69
CA GLU A 7 -15.04 -1.14 -1.48
C GLU A 7 -14.07 -0.20 -0.74
N TYR A 8 -12.80 -0.62 -0.62
CA TYR A 8 -11.84 0.05 0.27
C TYR A 8 -10.78 0.93 -0.42
N SER A 9 -10.71 0.96 -1.76
CA SER A 9 -9.65 1.70 -2.47
C SER A 9 -10.12 2.37 -3.76
N ASN A 10 -10.84 3.47 -3.66
CA ASN A 10 -11.37 4.18 -4.82
C ASN A 10 -10.29 4.64 -5.82
N THR A 11 -9.20 5.25 -5.33
CA THR A 11 -8.15 5.82 -6.18
C THR A 11 -7.36 4.74 -6.90
N PHE A 12 -6.85 3.76 -6.14
CA PHE A 12 -5.99 2.73 -6.70
C PHE A 12 -6.78 1.70 -7.53
N PHE A 13 -7.99 1.35 -7.09
CA PHE A 13 -8.89 0.46 -7.83
C PHE A 13 -9.14 0.97 -9.26
N ALA A 14 -9.44 2.27 -9.41
CA ALA A 14 -9.67 2.86 -10.73
C ALA A 14 -8.44 2.77 -11.65
N CYS A 15 -7.23 2.81 -11.08
CA CYS A 15 -5.99 2.66 -11.83
C CYS A 15 -5.75 1.21 -12.25
N VAL A 16 -5.98 0.26 -11.34
CA VAL A 16 -5.77 -1.19 -11.57
C VAL A 16 -6.59 -1.72 -12.75
N GLN A 17 -7.75 -1.13 -13.04
CA GLN A 17 -8.63 -1.55 -14.15
C GLN A 17 -7.94 -1.52 -15.53
N GLU A 18 -6.90 -0.72 -15.70
CA GLU A 18 -6.19 -0.55 -16.97
C GLU A 18 -5.10 -1.61 -17.23
N TRP A 19 -4.77 -2.43 -16.22
CA TRP A 19 -3.80 -3.53 -16.39
C TRP A 19 -4.44 -4.78 -17.01
N PRO A 20 -3.63 -5.68 -17.63
CA PRO A 20 -4.09 -6.98 -18.12
C PRO A 20 -4.79 -7.81 -17.03
N ASP A 21 -5.75 -8.65 -17.41
CA ASP A 21 -6.61 -9.40 -16.48
C ASP A 21 -5.83 -10.29 -15.51
N GLU A 22 -4.72 -10.90 -15.97
CA GLU A 22 -3.88 -11.75 -15.12
C GLU A 22 -3.22 -10.91 -14.00
N ILE A 23 -2.62 -9.78 -14.36
CA ILE A 23 -1.99 -8.85 -13.41
C ILE A 23 -3.04 -8.31 -12.43
N LYS A 24 -4.20 -7.87 -12.93
CA LYS A 24 -5.32 -7.41 -12.08
C LYS A 24 -5.73 -8.46 -11.07
N SER A 25 -5.90 -9.71 -11.52
CA SER A 25 -6.30 -10.81 -10.65
C SER A 25 -5.34 -11.00 -9.48
N ASP A 26 -4.04 -10.96 -9.75
CA ASP A 26 -3.03 -11.16 -8.72
C ASP A 26 -2.90 -9.95 -7.78
N ILE A 27 -3.07 -8.73 -8.30
CA ILE A 27 -3.17 -7.51 -7.48
C ILE A 27 -4.41 -7.55 -6.57
N TYR A 28 -5.57 -8.02 -7.04
CA TYR A 28 -6.76 -8.18 -6.20
C TYR A 28 -6.54 -9.17 -5.06
N LYS A 29 -5.80 -10.27 -5.29
CA LYS A 29 -5.47 -11.23 -4.25
C LYS A 29 -4.49 -10.64 -3.22
N LEU A 30 -3.46 -9.91 -3.69
CA LEU A 30 -2.56 -9.17 -2.81
C LEU A 30 -3.35 -8.18 -1.95
N TYR A 31 -4.15 -7.31 -2.56
CA TYR A 31 -4.92 -6.30 -1.84
C TYR A 31 -5.89 -6.91 -0.82
N ALA A 32 -6.61 -7.96 -1.22
CA ALA A 32 -7.53 -8.65 -0.33
C ALA A 32 -6.81 -9.25 0.90
N TYR A 33 -5.61 -9.79 0.71
CA TYR A 33 -4.80 -10.28 1.82
C TYR A 33 -4.39 -9.15 2.78
N LEU A 34 -3.88 -8.02 2.23
CA LEU A 34 -3.49 -6.88 3.06
C LEU A 34 -4.68 -6.37 3.89
N ARG A 35 -5.86 -6.28 3.29
CA ARG A 35 -7.08 -5.85 3.97
C ARG A 35 -7.55 -6.83 5.03
N VAL A 36 -7.52 -8.14 4.75
CA VAL A 36 -7.90 -9.18 5.71
C VAL A 36 -6.98 -9.18 6.92
N VAL A 37 -5.66 -8.99 6.74
CA VAL A 37 -4.72 -8.90 7.86
C VAL A 37 -4.98 -7.66 8.70
N ASP A 38 -5.28 -6.53 8.06
CA ASP A 38 -5.68 -5.28 8.73
C ASP A 38 -6.96 -5.48 9.58
N GLU A 39 -8.00 -6.11 9.04
CA GLU A 39 -9.23 -6.45 9.76
C GLU A 39 -9.02 -7.47 10.89
N MET A 40 -8.12 -8.45 10.72
CA MET A 40 -7.76 -9.39 11.78
C MET A 40 -7.17 -8.70 13.00
N VAL A 41 -6.44 -7.62 12.78
CA VAL A 41 -5.85 -6.80 13.85
C VAL A 41 -6.94 -6.00 14.58
N GLU A 42 -7.98 -5.55 13.87
CA GLU A 42 -9.11 -4.84 14.47
C GLU A 42 -10.08 -5.75 15.26
N GLY A 43 -10.06 -7.05 15.03
CA GLY A 43 -10.83 -8.08 15.74
C GLY A 43 -11.67 -8.98 14.84
N ILE A 44 -11.72 -10.29 15.14
CA ILE A 44 -12.50 -11.28 14.41
C ILE A 44 -13.92 -11.35 14.97
N ASP A 45 -14.92 -11.01 14.17
CA ASP A 45 -16.30 -10.97 14.62
C ASP A 45 -17.12 -12.25 14.39
N SER A 46 -16.74 -13.16 13.48
CA SER A 46 -17.56 -14.36 13.18
C SER A 46 -16.80 -15.55 12.59
N GLU A 47 -17.40 -16.78 12.72
CA GLU A 47 -16.92 -18.01 12.05
C GLU A 47 -16.97 -17.91 10.51
N LYS A 48 -17.82 -17.04 9.98
CA LYS A 48 -17.94 -16.81 8.53
C LYS A 48 -16.70 -16.11 8.03
N ASP A 49 -16.26 -15.08 8.75
CA ASP A 49 -15.08 -14.28 8.40
C ASP A 49 -13.82 -15.15 8.37
N ILE A 50 -13.66 -16.04 9.33
CA ILE A 50 -12.53 -17.00 9.38
C ILE A 50 -12.48 -17.88 8.11
N LYS A 51 -13.62 -18.35 7.60
CA LYS A 51 -13.65 -19.19 6.39
C LYS A 51 -13.29 -18.40 5.15
N GLU A 52 -13.82 -17.17 5.03
CA GLU A 52 -13.54 -16.27 3.91
C GLU A 52 -12.06 -15.85 3.90
N TRP A 53 -11.51 -15.51 5.05
CA TRP A 53 -10.09 -15.14 5.21
C TRP A 53 -9.14 -16.29 4.88
N ARG A 54 -9.50 -17.53 5.22
CA ARG A 54 -8.70 -18.71 4.85
C ARG A 54 -8.52 -18.81 3.33
N ILE A 55 -9.58 -18.55 2.56
CA ILE A 55 -9.53 -18.57 1.09
C ILE A 55 -8.63 -17.42 0.57
N VAL A 56 -8.75 -16.25 1.16
CA VAL A 56 -7.91 -15.08 0.80
C VAL A 56 -6.43 -15.37 1.04
N ILE A 57 -6.10 -15.91 2.22
CA ILE A 57 -4.72 -16.24 2.59
C ILE A 57 -4.15 -17.31 1.66
N GLU A 58 -4.92 -18.36 1.33
CA GLU A 58 -4.49 -19.41 0.41
C GLU A 58 -4.23 -18.87 -1.00
N GLN A 59 -5.09 -18.00 -1.50
CA GLN A 59 -4.89 -17.37 -2.81
C GLN A 59 -3.70 -16.39 -2.82
N PHE A 60 -3.46 -15.69 -1.74
CA PHE A 60 -2.27 -14.86 -1.58
C PHE A 60 -0.98 -15.68 -1.59
N HIS A 61 -0.94 -16.82 -0.93
CA HIS A 61 0.23 -17.71 -0.97
C HIS A 61 0.56 -18.15 -2.39
N GLN A 62 -0.45 -18.44 -3.24
CA GLN A 62 -0.23 -18.75 -4.65
C GLN A 62 0.42 -17.59 -5.41
N VAL A 63 0.03 -16.34 -5.11
CA VAL A 63 0.66 -15.13 -5.69
C VAL A 63 2.08 -14.96 -5.17
N SER A 64 2.29 -15.11 -3.86
CA SER A 64 3.60 -15.02 -3.22
C SER A 64 4.60 -16.02 -3.82
N ASP A 65 4.18 -17.28 -4.00
CA ASP A 65 4.99 -18.33 -4.60
C ASP A 65 5.27 -18.04 -6.09
N LYS A 66 4.24 -17.58 -6.84
CA LYS A 66 4.37 -17.25 -8.27
C LYS A 66 5.42 -16.16 -8.52
N TYR A 67 5.43 -15.13 -7.69
CA TYR A 67 6.28 -13.96 -7.86
C TYR A 67 7.50 -13.95 -6.94
N GLN A 68 7.72 -15.03 -6.17
CA GLN A 68 8.86 -15.20 -5.28
C GLN A 68 9.02 -14.01 -4.32
N PHE A 69 7.93 -13.67 -3.59
CA PHE A 69 8.00 -12.59 -2.60
C PHE A 69 9.02 -12.92 -1.51
N GLU A 70 9.80 -11.92 -1.13
CA GLU A 70 10.76 -12.06 -0.03
C GLU A 70 10.02 -12.18 1.31
N GLY A 71 10.43 -13.13 2.15
CA GLY A 71 9.84 -13.33 3.47
C GLY A 71 9.89 -12.10 4.37
N GLU A 72 10.97 -11.31 4.25
CA GLU A 72 11.14 -10.03 4.96
C GLU A 72 10.00 -9.05 4.69
N TRP A 73 9.46 -9.00 3.46
CA TRP A 73 8.36 -8.08 3.14
C TRP A 73 7.07 -8.41 3.89
N LEU A 74 6.80 -9.70 4.07
CA LEU A 74 5.65 -10.19 4.83
C LEU A 74 5.84 -9.94 6.33
N GLU A 75 7.05 -10.20 6.84
CA GLU A 75 7.40 -9.92 8.23
C GLU A 75 7.27 -8.44 8.56
N ASP A 76 7.81 -7.56 7.72
CA ASP A 76 7.70 -6.11 7.85
C ASP A 76 6.23 -5.65 7.84
N PHE A 77 5.42 -6.19 6.92
CA PHE A 77 3.99 -5.87 6.84
C PHE A 77 3.24 -6.31 8.10
N HIS A 78 3.41 -7.56 8.55
CA HIS A 78 2.77 -8.05 9.76
C HIS A 78 3.20 -7.24 11.00
N HIS A 79 4.48 -6.87 11.07
CA HIS A 79 4.98 -6.04 12.17
C HIS A 79 4.32 -4.66 12.18
N ALA A 80 4.12 -4.03 11.01
CA ALA A 80 3.42 -2.75 10.91
C ALA A 80 1.96 -2.88 11.37
N MET A 81 1.23 -3.89 10.90
CA MET A 81 -0.16 -4.15 11.33
C MET A 81 -0.24 -4.41 12.84
N PHE A 82 0.68 -5.22 13.39
CA PHE A 82 0.74 -5.45 14.83
C PHE A 82 1.06 -4.17 15.63
N THR A 83 1.84 -3.26 15.06
CA THR A 83 2.15 -1.97 15.68
C THR A 83 0.88 -1.13 15.88
N ASP A 84 -0.06 -1.14 14.95
CA ASP A 84 -1.33 -0.40 15.04
C ASP A 84 -2.22 -0.84 16.20
N LEU A 85 -2.10 -2.10 16.66
CA LEU A 85 -2.80 -2.55 17.86
C LEU A 85 -2.39 -1.78 19.12
N HIS A 86 -1.14 -1.36 19.19
CA HIS A 86 -0.53 -0.89 20.42
C HIS A 86 -0.08 0.58 20.36
N LYS A 87 0.07 1.14 19.16
CA LYS A 87 0.61 2.48 18.95
C LYS A 87 -0.34 3.36 18.15
N LYS A 88 -1.05 4.22 18.85
CA LYS A 88 -2.03 5.14 18.25
C LYS A 88 -1.44 6.50 17.85
N LYS A 89 -0.22 6.83 18.30
CA LYS A 89 0.45 8.11 18.00
C LYS A 89 1.87 7.89 17.53
N HIS A 90 2.21 8.53 16.43
CA HIS A 90 3.51 8.42 15.81
C HIS A 90 4.30 9.73 15.85
N THR A 91 5.62 9.61 16.02
CA THR A 91 6.59 10.64 15.65
C THR A 91 6.93 10.48 14.17
N MET A 92 7.61 11.46 13.57
CA MET A 92 8.11 11.32 12.19
C MET A 92 8.93 10.03 11.98
N VAL A 93 9.80 9.70 12.93
CA VAL A 93 10.66 8.50 12.86
C VAL A 93 9.80 7.22 12.89
N SER A 94 8.87 7.12 13.84
CA SER A 94 8.05 5.92 13.94
C SER A 94 6.97 5.81 12.87
N MET A 95 6.54 6.90 12.26
CA MET A 95 5.68 6.89 11.09
C MET A 95 6.43 6.33 9.88
N LEU A 96 7.69 6.73 9.68
CA LEU A 96 8.54 6.18 8.61
C LEU A 96 8.83 4.69 8.85
N GLU A 97 9.07 4.28 10.09
CA GLU A 97 9.22 2.85 10.44
C GLU A 97 7.94 2.06 10.12
N TYR A 98 6.77 2.60 10.45
CA TYR A 98 5.50 2.02 10.07
C TYR A 98 5.34 1.90 8.54
N CYS A 99 5.71 2.93 7.77
CA CYS A 99 5.68 2.89 6.31
C CYS A 99 6.53 1.76 5.73
N LYS A 100 7.63 1.35 6.39
CA LYS A 100 8.48 0.25 5.93
C LYS A 100 7.66 -1.03 5.70
N GLY A 101 6.77 -1.38 6.62
CA GLY A 101 5.91 -2.56 6.51
C GLY A 101 4.61 -2.27 5.77
N SER A 102 3.88 -1.22 6.14
CA SER A 102 2.53 -0.96 5.63
C SER A 102 2.48 -0.62 4.13
N SER A 103 3.58 -0.11 3.56
CA SER A 103 3.57 0.39 2.18
C SER A 103 4.83 0.12 1.36
N GLU A 104 6.03 0.17 1.94
CA GLU A 104 7.27 -0.07 1.17
C GLU A 104 7.39 -1.54 0.75
N SER A 105 7.10 -2.47 1.67
CA SER A 105 7.04 -3.91 1.38
C SER A 105 5.98 -4.21 0.33
N VAL A 106 4.82 -3.56 0.42
CA VAL A 106 3.74 -3.68 -0.58
C VAL A 106 4.20 -3.15 -1.94
N GLY A 107 4.95 -2.04 -1.97
CA GLY A 107 5.56 -1.51 -3.18
C GLY A 107 6.48 -2.54 -3.87
N CYS A 108 7.31 -3.26 -3.09
CA CYS A 108 8.15 -4.34 -3.61
C CYS A 108 7.32 -5.51 -4.15
N MET A 109 6.28 -5.96 -3.44
CA MET A 109 5.37 -7.01 -3.92
C MET A 109 4.71 -6.61 -5.24
N MET A 110 4.23 -5.35 -5.34
CA MET A 110 3.66 -4.81 -6.58
C MET A 110 4.69 -4.78 -7.71
N ALA A 111 5.93 -4.37 -7.45
CA ALA A 111 6.98 -4.37 -8.45
C ALA A 111 7.25 -5.78 -9.00
N ARG A 112 7.24 -6.83 -8.17
CA ARG A 112 7.37 -8.23 -8.63
C ARG A 112 6.19 -8.65 -9.50
N ILE A 113 4.95 -8.32 -9.14
CA ILE A 113 3.76 -8.61 -9.96
C ILE A 113 3.87 -7.93 -11.33
N LEU A 114 4.43 -6.72 -11.39
CA LEU A 114 4.66 -5.98 -12.64
C LEU A 114 5.90 -6.45 -13.42
N GLY A 115 6.59 -7.49 -12.96
CA GLY A 115 7.75 -8.06 -13.64
C GLY A 115 9.04 -7.28 -13.46
N CYS A 116 9.13 -6.40 -12.47
CA CYS A 116 10.33 -5.63 -12.18
C CYS A 116 11.41 -6.52 -11.52
N PRO A 117 12.70 -6.30 -11.86
CA PRO A 117 13.82 -6.99 -11.22
C PRO A 117 14.10 -6.44 -9.81
N PRO A 118 14.93 -7.14 -8.99
CA PRO A 118 15.28 -6.71 -7.64
C PRO A 118 15.89 -5.31 -7.54
N GLU A 119 16.56 -4.83 -8.58
CA GLU A 119 17.15 -3.49 -8.64
C GLU A 119 16.08 -2.38 -8.57
N ALA A 120 14.82 -2.71 -8.85
CA ALA A 120 13.70 -1.78 -8.73
C ALA A 120 13.23 -1.56 -7.28
N ASP A 121 13.61 -2.42 -6.33
CA ASP A 121 13.06 -2.43 -4.96
C ASP A 121 13.27 -1.10 -4.24
N TYR A 122 14.43 -0.49 -4.38
CA TYR A 122 14.71 0.82 -3.79
C TYR A 122 13.66 1.87 -4.23
N TYR A 123 13.34 1.91 -5.50
CA TYR A 123 12.36 2.84 -6.08
C TYR A 123 10.93 2.46 -5.74
N ALA A 124 10.62 1.17 -5.70
CA ALA A 124 9.32 0.65 -5.30
C ALA A 124 9.00 0.99 -3.84
N ARG A 125 9.99 0.87 -2.94
CA ARG A 125 9.89 1.32 -1.54
C ARG A 125 9.61 2.82 -1.45
N ALA A 126 10.35 3.65 -2.19
CA ALA A 126 10.15 5.09 -2.20
C ALA A 126 8.74 5.46 -2.69
N LEU A 127 8.24 4.81 -3.75
CA LEU A 127 6.90 5.05 -4.27
C LEU A 127 5.82 4.59 -3.28
N GLY A 128 5.96 3.43 -2.68
CA GLY A 128 5.06 2.93 -1.63
C GLY A 128 4.99 3.89 -0.44
N ARG A 129 6.14 4.35 0.04
CA ARG A 129 6.23 5.36 1.12
C ARG A 129 5.55 6.67 0.74
N ALA A 130 5.75 7.16 -0.49
CA ALA A 130 5.07 8.36 -0.97
C ALA A 130 3.54 8.22 -0.88
N TYR A 131 2.99 7.12 -1.39
CA TYR A 131 1.55 6.89 -1.38
C TYR A 131 0.99 6.79 0.05
N GLN A 132 1.71 6.17 0.97
CA GLN A 132 1.27 6.09 2.36
C GLN A 132 1.28 7.46 3.04
N ILE A 133 2.32 8.25 2.85
CA ILE A 133 2.41 9.60 3.44
C ILE A 133 1.25 10.47 2.98
N ILE A 134 0.90 10.45 1.69
CA ILE A 134 -0.19 11.28 1.19
C ILE A 134 -1.56 10.73 1.59
N ASN A 135 -1.71 9.41 1.81
CA ASN A 135 -2.90 8.85 2.41
C ASN A 135 -3.10 9.38 3.83
N PHE A 136 -2.06 9.41 4.67
CA PHE A 136 -2.16 10.01 6.01
C PHE A 136 -2.55 11.50 5.98
N VAL A 137 -2.13 12.24 4.96
CA VAL A 137 -2.56 13.65 4.78
C VAL A 137 -4.04 13.72 4.40
N ARG A 138 -4.48 12.89 3.46
CA ARG A 138 -5.87 12.84 2.99
C ARG A 138 -6.83 12.42 4.10
N ASP A 139 -6.45 11.41 4.86
CA ASP A 139 -7.32 10.74 5.83
C ASP A 139 -7.16 11.28 7.27
N TYR A 140 -6.39 12.36 7.45
CA TYR A 140 -6.00 12.90 8.75
C TYR A 140 -7.16 13.07 9.75
N GLU A 141 -8.25 13.73 9.34
CA GLU A 141 -9.40 13.98 10.23
C GLU A 141 -10.14 12.69 10.59
N GLU A 142 -10.23 11.74 9.63
CA GLU A 142 -10.83 10.43 9.85
C GLU A 142 -9.98 9.61 10.84
N ASP A 143 -8.67 9.57 10.65
CA ASP A 143 -7.73 8.84 11.52
C ASP A 143 -7.77 9.39 12.95
N ILE A 144 -7.73 10.72 13.11
CA ILE A 144 -7.87 11.37 14.42
C ILE A 144 -9.22 11.01 15.05
N GLY A 145 -10.31 10.98 14.28
CA GLY A 145 -11.65 10.58 14.76
C GLY A 145 -11.68 9.13 15.27
N LYS A 146 -10.88 8.25 14.70
CA LYS A 146 -10.68 6.84 15.12
C LYS A 146 -9.65 6.69 16.26
N GLY A 147 -8.98 7.77 16.65
CA GLY A 147 -7.97 7.81 17.71
C GLY A 147 -6.55 7.53 17.25
N TYR A 148 -6.29 7.52 15.93
CA TYR A 148 -4.96 7.35 15.35
C TYR A 148 -4.35 8.71 14.98
N GLU A 149 -3.09 8.90 15.27
CA GLU A 149 -2.31 10.10 14.92
C GLU A 149 -0.99 9.67 14.25
N TYR A 150 -1.08 9.33 12.95
CA TYR A 150 0.09 8.93 12.16
C TYR A 150 0.99 10.12 11.83
N ILE A 151 0.41 11.30 11.63
CA ILE A 151 1.10 12.53 11.28
C ILE A 151 0.65 13.70 12.16
N GLY A 152 1.47 14.74 12.27
CA GLY A 152 1.13 15.97 12.99
C GLY A 152 0.36 16.95 12.10
N LYS A 153 -0.19 18.01 12.74
CA LYS A 153 -1.05 19.02 12.09
C LYS A 153 -0.38 19.84 10.96
N ASN A 154 0.94 19.87 10.90
CA ASN A 154 1.62 20.64 9.84
C ASN A 154 1.79 19.77 8.59
N HIS A 155 0.73 19.67 7.79
CA HIS A 155 0.68 18.83 6.59
C HIS A 155 1.73 19.20 5.55
N ASN A 156 2.18 20.46 5.48
CA ASN A 156 3.19 20.91 4.51
C ASN A 156 4.52 20.14 4.61
N ILE A 157 4.89 19.67 5.81
CA ILE A 157 6.09 18.85 6.01
C ILE A 157 5.91 17.50 5.32
N TYR A 158 4.76 16.88 5.47
CA TYR A 158 4.43 15.57 4.91
C TYR A 158 4.19 15.64 3.39
N ILE A 159 3.56 16.71 2.89
CA ILE A 159 3.41 16.96 1.44
C ILE A 159 4.78 17.12 0.77
N ARG A 160 5.73 17.81 1.41
CA ARG A 160 7.11 17.89 0.90
C ARG A 160 7.76 16.51 0.89
N LEU A 161 7.65 15.75 1.97
CA LEU A 161 8.20 14.40 2.08
C LEU A 161 7.57 13.45 1.04
N PHE A 162 6.28 13.56 0.80
CA PHE A 162 5.58 12.86 -0.29
C PHE A 162 6.22 13.17 -1.64
N ARG A 163 6.42 14.46 -1.97
CA ARG A 163 7.00 14.88 -3.26
C ARG A 163 8.42 14.36 -3.46
N GLU A 164 9.25 14.42 -2.42
CA GLU A 164 10.62 13.89 -2.44
C GLU A 164 10.64 12.39 -2.71
N ASN A 165 9.79 11.62 -2.02
CA ASN A 165 9.70 10.17 -2.21
C ASN A 165 9.04 9.80 -3.55
N LEU A 166 8.07 10.56 -4.04
CA LEU A 166 7.45 10.37 -5.35
C LEU A 166 8.49 10.58 -6.47
N GLU A 167 9.28 11.66 -6.41
CA GLU A 167 10.34 11.93 -7.36
C GLU A 167 11.37 10.79 -7.38
N GLU A 168 11.78 10.32 -6.20
CA GLU A 168 12.73 9.21 -6.10
C GLU A 168 12.13 7.91 -6.67
N GLY A 169 10.91 7.56 -6.28
CA GLY A 169 10.22 6.37 -6.79
C GLY A 169 10.04 6.38 -8.30
N MET A 170 9.76 7.55 -8.89
CA MET A 170 9.57 7.71 -10.33
C MET A 170 10.84 7.49 -11.15
N LYS A 171 12.03 7.61 -10.56
CA LYS A 171 13.28 7.22 -11.23
C LYS A 171 13.31 5.73 -11.57
N GLY A 172 12.56 4.90 -10.82
CA GLY A 172 12.41 3.47 -11.09
C GLY A 172 11.41 3.10 -12.18
N LEU A 173 10.68 4.07 -12.77
CA LEU A 173 9.65 3.80 -13.77
C LEU A 173 10.18 3.02 -14.99
N HIS A 174 11.46 3.16 -15.32
CA HIS A 174 12.09 2.46 -16.43
C HIS A 174 12.18 0.93 -16.21
N TYR A 175 12.12 0.43 -14.96
CA TYR A 175 12.08 -1.01 -14.67
C TYR A 175 10.71 -1.63 -14.95
N ILE A 176 9.64 -0.82 -14.97
CA ILE A 176 8.29 -1.30 -15.29
C ILE A 176 8.17 -1.41 -16.82
N PRO A 177 7.66 -2.54 -17.38
CA PRO A 177 7.34 -2.66 -18.79
C PRO A 177 6.51 -1.49 -19.28
N GLU A 178 6.81 -0.95 -20.45
CA GLU A 178 6.22 0.31 -20.94
C GLU A 178 4.69 0.26 -20.96
N GLU A 179 4.13 -0.85 -21.40
CA GLU A 179 2.69 -1.11 -21.47
C GLU A 179 1.99 -1.17 -20.10
N LEU A 180 2.75 -1.32 -19.01
CA LEU A 180 2.21 -1.39 -17.65
C LEU A 180 2.36 -0.07 -16.85
N ARG A 181 3.01 0.95 -17.42
CA ARG A 181 3.29 2.23 -16.73
C ARG A 181 2.06 3.13 -16.57
N GLY A 182 1.08 3.01 -17.47
CA GLY A 182 -0.10 3.88 -17.51
C GLY A 182 -0.82 4.01 -16.16
N PRO A 183 -1.22 2.90 -15.51
CA PRO A 183 -1.89 2.94 -14.21
C PRO A 183 -1.07 3.61 -13.09
N ILE A 184 0.26 3.42 -13.07
CA ILE A 184 1.13 4.08 -12.08
C ILE A 184 1.14 5.60 -12.31
N LEU A 185 1.26 6.05 -13.56
CA LEU A 185 1.23 7.47 -13.90
C LEU A 185 -0.12 8.10 -13.56
N LYS A 186 -1.21 7.36 -13.73
CA LYS A 186 -2.56 7.80 -13.34
C LYS A 186 -2.70 7.93 -11.83
N ALA A 187 -2.23 6.93 -11.07
CA ALA A 187 -2.22 6.98 -9.62
C ALA A 187 -1.41 8.18 -9.10
N ASN A 188 -0.23 8.43 -9.66
CA ASN A 188 0.60 9.59 -9.31
C ASN A 188 -0.15 10.91 -9.51
N LYS A 189 -0.87 11.08 -10.63
CA LYS A 189 -1.67 12.28 -10.86
C LYS A 189 -2.74 12.49 -9.79
N SER A 190 -3.43 11.42 -9.41
CA SER A 190 -4.45 11.48 -8.36
C SER A 190 -3.85 11.87 -7.00
N TYR A 191 -2.71 11.30 -6.64
CA TYR A 191 -2.04 11.63 -5.38
C TYR A 191 -1.41 13.03 -5.37
N ILE A 192 -0.90 13.52 -6.51
CA ILE A 192 -0.44 14.91 -6.65
C ILE A 192 -1.62 15.87 -6.43
N GLN A 193 -2.80 15.57 -6.98
CA GLN A 193 -4.00 16.37 -6.76
C GLN A 193 -4.38 16.44 -5.29
N VAL A 194 -4.33 15.30 -4.56
CA VAL A 194 -4.55 15.29 -3.10
C VAL A 194 -3.56 16.21 -2.39
N ALA A 195 -2.29 16.21 -2.78
CA ALA A 195 -1.27 17.07 -2.18
C ALA A 195 -1.50 18.57 -2.48
N GLU A 196 -2.08 18.91 -3.64
CA GLU A 196 -2.44 20.29 -4.02
C GLU A 196 -3.67 20.77 -3.24
N ASP A 197 -4.66 19.91 -3.06
CA ASP A 197 -5.91 20.23 -2.37
C ASP A 197 -5.71 20.34 -0.83
N SER A 198 -4.63 19.76 -0.30
CA SER A 198 -4.33 19.69 1.14
C SER A 198 -3.27 20.70 1.61
N GLY A 199 -2.66 21.45 0.71
CA GLY A 199 -1.60 22.47 0.96
C GLY A 199 -2.10 23.88 0.79
#